data_7158c01fedc6b632115dc3cc45291c82
#
_entry.id   7158c01fedc6b632115dc3cc45291c82
#
_cell.length_a   1.000
_cell.length_b   1.000
_cell.length_c   1.000
_cell.angle_alpha   90.00
_cell.angle_beta   90.00
_cell.angle_gamma   90.00
#
_symmetry.space_group_name_H-M   'P 1'
#
loop_
_entity.id
_entity.type
_entity.pdbx_description
1 polymer ?
#
loop_
_entity_poly.entity_id
_entity_poly.type
_entity_poly.pdbx_seq_one_letter_code
_entity_poly.pdbx_strand_id
1 'polypeptide(L)'
;MNQIELNGVVVHYKLKKKKNKNTYFYFKRAGYIQINLSRFQKESDIIKYMQENAIKFSKKFMGYQNTYDQLRDKYMLLGKIYDIKHDPSVDFFVDDVTNTVYTKHADNHPIYFDYEKKLMLYILNELLIKHQGNPHVNLDNITLKTRLTTTRHGSCNTKKRNININLGLIHFDKKYIEYVLLHEITHLIEQNHQQQFYTLFEKLCPNYKILRQELKEIYR
;
A
#
# COMPACT_ATOMS: atom_id res chain seq x y z
N MET A 1 1.84 8.72 -24.69
CA MET A 1 1.75 7.38 -24.10
C MET A 1 2.14 6.41 -25.21
N ASN A 2 3.08 5.51 -24.99
CA ASN A 2 3.53 4.54 -25.99
C ASN A 2 2.67 3.28 -25.86
N GLN A 3 2.67 2.45 -26.92
CA GLN A 3 1.98 1.15 -26.92
C GLN A 3 2.84 0.07 -27.55
N ILE A 4 2.64 -1.16 -27.15
CA ILE A 4 3.27 -2.37 -27.67
C ILE A 4 2.27 -3.51 -27.65
N GLU A 5 2.26 -4.33 -28.70
CA GLU A 5 1.46 -5.55 -28.69
C GLU A 5 2.28 -6.70 -28.10
N LEU A 6 1.73 -7.38 -27.09
CA LEU A 6 2.34 -8.50 -26.40
C LEU A 6 1.33 -9.65 -26.30
N ASN A 7 1.59 -10.74 -27.01
CA ASN A 7 0.71 -11.93 -27.03
C ASN A 7 -0.76 -11.58 -27.33
N GLY A 8 -1.01 -10.77 -28.37
CA GLY A 8 -2.34 -10.32 -28.80
C GLY A 8 -2.98 -9.24 -27.91
N VAL A 9 -2.26 -8.73 -26.88
CA VAL A 9 -2.75 -7.69 -25.98
C VAL A 9 -2.02 -6.38 -26.25
N VAL A 10 -2.76 -5.30 -26.50
CA VAL A 10 -2.19 -3.95 -26.61
C VAL A 10 -1.88 -3.42 -25.22
N VAL A 11 -0.61 -3.25 -24.91
CA VAL A 11 -0.10 -2.79 -23.63
C VAL A 11 0.36 -1.34 -23.76
N HIS A 12 -0.27 -0.45 -23.02
CA HIS A 12 0.17 0.95 -22.93
C HIS A 12 1.30 1.11 -21.93
N TYR A 13 2.29 1.96 -22.23
CA TYR A 13 3.39 2.24 -21.30
C TYR A 13 3.89 3.68 -21.35
N LYS A 14 4.52 4.10 -20.25
CA LYS A 14 5.22 5.38 -20.11
C LYS A 14 6.64 5.11 -19.63
N LEU A 15 7.63 5.73 -20.31
CA LEU A 15 9.03 5.64 -19.93
C LEU A 15 9.44 6.87 -19.12
N LYS A 16 10.20 6.63 -18.04
CA LYS A 16 10.93 7.67 -17.30
C LYS A 16 12.37 7.23 -17.11
N LYS A 17 13.33 7.97 -17.67
CA LYS A 17 14.75 7.77 -17.36
C LYS A 17 15.02 8.16 -15.92
N LYS A 18 15.70 7.29 -15.17
CA LYS A 18 16.07 7.48 -13.77
C LYS A 18 17.55 7.18 -13.56
N LYS A 19 18.13 7.78 -12.53
CA LYS A 19 19.54 7.49 -12.12
C LYS A 19 19.67 6.11 -11.42
N ASN A 20 18.75 5.18 -11.64
CA ASN A 20 18.75 3.84 -11.06
C ASN A 20 19.79 2.95 -11.76
N LYS A 21 20.32 1.94 -11.04
CA LYS A 21 21.11 0.85 -11.65
C LYS A 21 20.23 -0.12 -12.44
N ASN A 22 19.01 -0.40 -11.96
CA ASN A 22 18.07 -1.36 -12.54
C ASN A 22 16.84 -0.67 -13.13
N THR A 23 16.22 -1.31 -14.13
CA THR A 23 14.91 -0.89 -14.66
C THR A 23 13.79 -1.55 -13.84
N TYR A 24 12.74 -0.78 -13.57
CA TYR A 24 11.59 -1.22 -12.80
C TYR A 24 10.30 -1.01 -13.56
N PHE A 25 9.39 -1.98 -13.49
CA PHE A 25 8.07 -1.99 -14.12
C PHE A 25 7.00 -1.83 -13.05
N TYR A 26 6.19 -0.78 -13.17
CA TYR A 26 5.07 -0.50 -12.27
C TYR A 26 3.78 -0.56 -13.06
N PHE A 27 2.98 -1.57 -12.82
CA PHE A 27 1.65 -1.68 -13.40
C PHE A 27 0.74 -0.69 -12.70
N LYS A 28 0.12 0.21 -13.47
CA LYS A 28 -0.74 1.27 -12.95
C LYS A 28 -2.20 0.93 -13.17
N ARG A 29 -3.02 1.18 -12.14
CA ARG A 29 -4.48 1.01 -12.23
C ARG A 29 -5.09 1.79 -13.42
N ALA A 30 -4.50 2.89 -13.83
CA ALA A 30 -4.89 3.67 -15.00
C ALA A 30 -4.59 3.00 -16.36
N GLY A 31 -4.39 1.68 -16.39
CA GLY A 31 -4.27 0.89 -17.61
C GLY A 31 -2.97 1.10 -18.39
N TYR A 32 -1.85 1.35 -17.70
CA TYR A 32 -0.54 1.42 -18.35
C TYR A 32 0.58 0.92 -17.45
N ILE A 33 1.72 0.57 -18.06
CA ILE A 33 2.95 0.25 -17.33
C ILE A 33 3.83 1.49 -17.25
N GLN A 34 4.15 1.96 -16.04
CA GLN A 34 5.20 2.95 -15.85
C GLN A 34 6.55 2.24 -15.77
N ILE A 35 7.45 2.50 -16.73
CA ILE A 35 8.77 1.92 -16.78
C ILE A 35 9.79 2.97 -16.33
N ASN A 36 10.43 2.75 -15.19
CA ASN A 36 11.55 3.56 -14.73
C ASN A 36 12.84 2.96 -15.28
N LEU A 37 13.24 3.49 -16.42
CA LEU A 37 14.39 3.00 -17.20
C LEU A 37 15.70 3.32 -16.48
N SER A 38 16.56 2.30 -16.36
CA SER A 38 17.93 2.47 -15.87
C SER A 38 18.74 3.38 -16.78
N ARG A 39 19.68 4.14 -16.21
CA ARG A 39 20.61 4.97 -17.00
C ARG A 39 21.50 4.17 -17.96
N PHE A 40 21.66 2.87 -17.71
CA PHE A 40 22.53 1.98 -18.47
C PHE A 40 21.81 1.22 -19.60
N GLN A 41 20.47 1.34 -19.69
CA GLN A 41 19.67 0.62 -20.66
C GLN A 41 19.02 1.57 -21.67
N LYS A 42 18.86 1.11 -22.90
CA LYS A 42 18.13 1.79 -23.96
C LYS A 42 16.66 1.34 -23.94
N GLU A 43 15.80 2.16 -24.51
CA GLU A 43 14.38 1.80 -24.69
C GLU A 43 14.22 0.52 -25.52
N SER A 44 15.02 0.37 -26.59
CA SER A 44 15.04 -0.83 -27.45
C SER A 44 15.26 -2.12 -26.66
N ASP A 45 16.16 -2.09 -25.67
CA ASP A 45 16.48 -3.28 -24.86
C ASP A 45 15.28 -3.69 -24.00
N ILE A 46 14.54 -2.70 -23.52
CA ILE A 46 13.34 -2.93 -22.71
C ILE A 46 12.17 -3.44 -23.55
N ILE A 47 12.00 -2.90 -24.75
CA ILE A 47 11.00 -3.38 -25.71
C ILE A 47 11.27 -4.85 -26.06
N LYS A 48 12.53 -5.18 -26.39
CA LYS A 48 12.95 -6.56 -26.66
C LYS A 48 12.67 -7.48 -25.46
N TYR A 49 13.05 -7.05 -24.25
CA TYR A 49 12.79 -7.81 -23.03
C TYR A 49 11.28 -8.04 -22.79
N MET A 50 10.42 -7.04 -23.04
CA MET A 50 8.97 -7.19 -22.92
C MET A 50 8.42 -8.16 -23.96
N GLN A 51 8.94 -8.15 -25.20
CA GLN A 51 8.57 -9.08 -26.25
C GLN A 51 9.00 -10.52 -25.94
N GLU A 52 10.22 -10.73 -25.48
CA GLU A 52 10.71 -12.04 -25.02
C GLU A 52 9.92 -12.62 -23.85
N ASN A 53 9.31 -11.76 -23.04
CA ASN A 53 8.47 -12.11 -21.90
C ASN A 53 6.98 -11.78 -22.12
N ALA A 54 6.51 -11.78 -23.37
CA ALA A 54 5.19 -11.28 -23.75
C ALA A 54 4.03 -11.90 -22.96
N ILE A 55 4.03 -13.24 -22.77
CA ILE A 55 2.99 -13.95 -22.01
C ILE A 55 2.93 -13.46 -20.56
N LYS A 56 4.08 -13.26 -19.92
CA LYS A 56 4.16 -12.79 -18.53
C LYS A 56 3.62 -11.36 -18.39
N PHE A 57 4.03 -10.47 -19.30
CA PHE A 57 3.60 -9.08 -19.27
C PHE A 57 2.13 -8.92 -19.62
N SER A 58 1.62 -9.61 -20.64
CA SER A 58 0.22 -9.56 -21.05
C SER A 58 -0.71 -10.08 -19.95
N LYS A 59 -0.43 -11.26 -19.38
CA LYS A 59 -1.22 -11.81 -18.25
C LYS A 59 -1.27 -10.86 -17.06
N LYS A 60 -0.11 -10.31 -16.67
CA LYS A 60 -0.06 -9.38 -15.54
C LYS A 60 -0.78 -8.07 -15.85
N PHE A 61 -0.65 -7.53 -17.07
CA PHE A 61 -1.32 -6.32 -17.51
C PHE A 61 -2.84 -6.50 -17.54
N MET A 62 -3.35 -7.60 -18.11
CA MET A 62 -4.78 -7.93 -18.12
C MET A 62 -5.33 -8.10 -16.70
N GLY A 63 -4.61 -8.76 -15.80
CA GLY A 63 -5.01 -8.88 -14.40
C GLY A 63 -5.19 -7.52 -13.73
N TYR A 64 -4.28 -6.57 -13.98
CA TYR A 64 -4.42 -5.20 -13.49
C TYR A 64 -5.57 -4.44 -14.15
N GLN A 65 -5.82 -4.63 -15.46
CA GLN A 65 -6.95 -4.01 -16.16
C GLN A 65 -8.28 -4.54 -15.64
N ASN A 66 -8.45 -5.85 -15.57
CA ASN A 66 -9.67 -6.45 -15.05
C ASN A 66 -9.99 -5.98 -13.62
N THR A 67 -8.96 -5.90 -12.76
CA THR A 67 -9.12 -5.35 -11.41
C THR A 67 -9.49 -3.86 -11.44
N TYR A 68 -8.91 -3.07 -12.36
CA TYR A 68 -9.25 -1.66 -12.54
C TYR A 68 -10.70 -1.49 -13.00
N ASP A 69 -11.15 -2.27 -14.01
CA ASP A 69 -12.52 -2.20 -14.53
C ASP A 69 -13.55 -2.62 -13.48
N GLN A 70 -13.23 -3.63 -12.66
CA GLN A 70 -14.07 -4.06 -11.55
C GLN A 70 -14.14 -3.05 -10.39
N LEU A 71 -13.05 -2.28 -10.19
CA LEU A 71 -12.95 -1.28 -9.13
C LEU A 71 -13.15 0.16 -9.64
N ARG A 72 -13.52 0.32 -10.91
CA ARG A 72 -13.88 1.61 -11.46
C ARG A 72 -15.08 2.15 -10.69
N ASP A 73 -15.00 3.41 -10.30
CA ASP A 73 -16.02 4.05 -9.45
C ASP A 73 -16.22 3.37 -8.09
N LYS A 74 -15.19 2.62 -7.63
CA LYS A 74 -15.15 2.00 -6.30
C LYS A 74 -13.96 2.54 -5.50
N TYR A 75 -14.20 2.71 -4.21
CA TYR A 75 -13.17 3.12 -3.25
C TYR A 75 -13.03 2.08 -2.15
N MET A 76 -11.82 1.58 -1.95
CA MET A 76 -11.53 0.61 -0.88
C MET A 76 -11.03 1.35 0.35
N LEU A 77 -11.66 1.10 1.50
CA LEU A 77 -11.28 1.68 2.77
C LEU A 77 -11.54 0.70 3.91
N LEU A 78 -10.53 0.41 4.71
CA LEU A 78 -10.59 -0.49 5.87
C LEU A 78 -11.23 -1.86 5.56
N GLY A 79 -10.92 -2.42 4.39
CA GLY A 79 -11.43 -3.70 3.93
C GLY A 79 -12.85 -3.67 3.37
N LYS A 80 -13.51 -2.51 3.37
CA LYS A 80 -14.83 -2.32 2.75
C LYS A 80 -14.70 -1.69 1.36
N ILE A 81 -15.68 -1.95 0.52
CA ILE A 81 -15.81 -1.35 -0.82
C ILE A 81 -16.96 -0.36 -0.80
N TYR A 82 -16.68 0.86 -1.24
CA TYR A 82 -17.63 1.96 -1.35
C TYR A 82 -17.88 2.29 -2.81
N ASP A 83 -19.11 2.64 -3.16
CA ASP A 83 -19.45 3.23 -4.44
C ASP A 83 -19.04 4.70 -4.46
N ILE A 84 -18.41 5.17 -5.54
CA ILE A 84 -18.12 6.60 -5.70
C ILE A 84 -19.29 7.25 -6.43
N LYS A 85 -19.88 8.28 -5.82
CA LYS A 85 -20.91 9.13 -6.43
C LYS A 85 -20.40 10.56 -6.57
N HIS A 86 -20.39 11.05 -7.79
CA HIS A 86 -20.00 12.43 -8.06
C HIS A 86 -21.14 13.39 -7.70
N ASP A 87 -20.87 14.26 -6.72
CA ASP A 87 -21.77 15.34 -6.30
C ASP A 87 -20.99 16.67 -6.31
N PRO A 88 -21.35 17.62 -7.18
CA PRO A 88 -20.67 18.92 -7.30
C PRO A 88 -20.66 19.75 -6.02
N SER A 89 -21.60 19.51 -5.11
CA SER A 89 -21.72 20.24 -3.83
C SER A 89 -20.85 19.69 -2.71
N VAL A 90 -20.34 18.46 -2.87
CA VAL A 90 -19.59 17.73 -1.84
C VAL A 90 -18.10 17.66 -2.19
N ASP A 91 -17.26 18.19 -1.32
CA ASP A 91 -15.81 18.10 -1.50
C ASP A 91 -15.32 16.67 -1.36
N PHE A 92 -15.55 16.04 -0.19
CA PHE A 92 -15.29 14.63 0.05
C PHE A 92 -16.03 14.17 1.32
N PHE A 93 -16.86 13.14 1.19
CA PHE A 93 -17.61 12.58 2.31
C PHE A 93 -17.74 11.07 2.16
N VAL A 94 -17.43 10.32 3.23
CA VAL A 94 -17.58 8.87 3.30
C VAL A 94 -18.79 8.55 4.15
N ASP A 95 -19.79 7.92 3.54
CA ASP A 95 -20.98 7.42 4.20
C ASP A 95 -20.84 5.92 4.48
N ASP A 96 -20.58 5.57 5.71
CA ASP A 96 -20.43 4.19 6.17
C ASP A 96 -21.75 3.42 6.22
N VAL A 97 -22.90 4.12 6.25
CA VAL A 97 -24.22 3.50 6.31
C VAL A 97 -24.62 2.98 4.93
N THR A 98 -24.41 3.80 3.90
CA THR A 98 -24.75 3.44 2.52
C THR A 98 -23.57 2.85 1.75
N ASN A 99 -22.39 2.75 2.36
CA ASN A 99 -21.13 2.39 1.70
C ASN A 99 -20.89 3.24 0.43
N THR A 100 -21.03 4.55 0.56
CA THR A 100 -20.87 5.47 -0.55
C THR A 100 -19.87 6.57 -0.21
N VAL A 101 -19.01 6.92 -1.18
CA VAL A 101 -18.19 8.14 -1.13
C VAL A 101 -18.78 9.16 -2.05
N TYR A 102 -19.15 10.31 -1.50
CA TYR A 102 -19.62 11.48 -2.27
C TYR A 102 -18.47 12.45 -2.48
N THR A 103 -18.27 12.89 -3.71
CA THR A 103 -17.20 13.85 -4.02
C THR A 103 -17.44 14.54 -5.37
N LYS A 104 -16.99 15.80 -5.48
CA LYS A 104 -16.92 16.53 -6.77
C LYS A 104 -15.65 16.22 -7.57
N HIS A 105 -14.71 15.52 -6.98
CA HIS A 105 -13.38 15.29 -7.54
C HIS A 105 -13.31 13.97 -8.31
N ALA A 106 -12.54 13.97 -9.39
CA ALA A 106 -12.19 12.74 -10.10
C ALA A 106 -11.32 11.82 -9.26
N ASP A 107 -11.29 10.55 -9.63
CA ASP A 107 -10.40 9.53 -9.03
C ASP A 107 -8.95 10.01 -9.00
N ASN A 108 -8.23 9.62 -7.95
CA ASN A 108 -6.85 10.00 -7.69
C ASN A 108 -6.61 11.50 -7.38
N HIS A 109 -7.65 12.27 -7.10
CA HIS A 109 -7.48 13.63 -6.61
C HIS A 109 -6.74 13.60 -5.23
N PRO A 110 -5.87 14.59 -4.92
CA PRO A 110 -5.13 14.63 -3.65
C PRO A 110 -6.00 14.53 -2.39
N ILE A 111 -7.28 14.90 -2.46
CA ILE A 111 -8.21 14.84 -1.34
C ILE A 111 -8.37 13.43 -0.78
N TYR A 112 -8.37 12.39 -1.63
CA TYR A 112 -8.42 10.99 -1.20
C TYR A 112 -7.19 10.66 -0.33
N PHE A 113 -6.00 11.04 -0.80
CA PHE A 113 -4.76 10.80 -0.09
C PHE A 113 -4.71 11.57 1.25
N ASP A 114 -5.18 12.82 1.27
CA ASP A 114 -5.20 13.63 2.48
C ASP A 114 -6.19 13.07 3.51
N TYR A 115 -7.35 12.60 3.06
CA TYR A 115 -8.31 11.90 3.92
C TYR A 115 -7.73 10.61 4.49
N GLU A 116 -7.18 9.74 3.64
CA GLU A 116 -6.55 8.48 4.03
C GLU A 116 -5.45 8.70 5.06
N LYS A 117 -4.62 9.73 4.84
CA LYS A 117 -3.52 10.06 5.76
C LYS A 117 -4.03 10.50 7.13
N LYS A 118 -5.05 11.35 7.17
CA LYS A 118 -5.68 11.79 8.43
C LYS A 118 -6.32 10.61 9.15
N LEU A 119 -7.10 9.79 8.44
CA LEU A 119 -7.74 8.61 8.99
C LEU A 119 -6.72 7.59 9.51
N MET A 120 -5.65 7.31 8.76
CA MET A 120 -4.58 6.42 9.21
C MET A 120 -3.95 6.91 10.52
N LEU A 121 -3.62 8.20 10.63
CA LEU A 121 -3.05 8.75 11.86
C LEU A 121 -4.03 8.68 13.02
N TYR A 122 -5.31 8.91 12.80
CA TYR A 122 -6.36 8.73 13.79
C TYR A 122 -6.40 7.27 14.29
N ILE A 123 -6.47 6.29 13.38
CA ILE A 123 -6.48 4.86 13.71
C ILE A 123 -5.22 4.45 14.49
N LEU A 124 -4.05 4.93 14.08
CA LEU A 124 -2.79 4.60 14.74
C LEU A 124 -2.76 5.13 16.19
N ASN A 125 -3.28 6.34 16.43
CA ASN A 125 -3.39 6.89 17.80
C ASN A 125 -4.40 6.10 18.65
N GLU A 126 -5.56 5.74 18.09
CA GLU A 126 -6.54 4.87 18.75
C GLU A 126 -5.91 3.52 19.17
N LEU A 127 -5.17 2.90 18.26
CA LEU A 127 -4.49 1.64 18.53
C LEU A 127 -3.37 1.80 19.57
N LEU A 128 -2.63 2.91 19.56
CA LEU A 128 -1.62 3.18 20.56
C LEU A 128 -2.25 3.32 21.95
N ILE A 129 -3.36 4.05 22.06
CA ILE A 129 -4.13 4.20 23.31
C ILE A 129 -4.66 2.84 23.78
N LYS A 130 -5.20 2.02 22.87
CA LYS A 130 -5.69 0.66 23.19
C LYS A 130 -4.62 -0.20 23.85
N HIS A 131 -3.36 -0.05 23.44
CA HIS A 131 -2.24 -0.82 23.97
C HIS A 131 -1.46 -0.09 25.09
N GLN A 132 -1.89 1.11 25.49
CA GLN A 132 -1.29 1.86 26.59
C GLN A 132 -1.47 1.09 27.90
N GLY A 133 -0.42 1.05 28.72
CA GLY A 133 -0.43 0.27 29.95
C GLY A 133 -0.09 -1.22 29.79
N ASN A 134 0.26 -1.66 28.57
CA ASN A 134 0.76 -3.02 28.36
C ASN A 134 2.06 -3.23 29.14
N PRO A 135 2.17 -4.25 30.03
CA PRO A 135 3.35 -4.43 30.90
C PRO A 135 4.62 -4.82 30.15
N HIS A 136 4.52 -5.21 28.90
CA HIS A 136 5.64 -5.68 28.09
C HIS A 136 6.33 -4.59 27.28
N VAL A 137 5.69 -3.41 27.09
CA VAL A 137 6.22 -2.33 26.26
C VAL A 137 5.93 -0.97 26.87
N ASN A 138 6.91 -0.08 26.81
CA ASN A 138 6.67 1.33 27.12
C ASN A 138 6.31 2.04 25.81
N LEU A 139 5.13 2.67 25.77
CA LEU A 139 4.60 3.39 24.61
C LEU A 139 4.74 4.91 24.71
N ASP A 140 5.41 5.43 25.74
CA ASP A 140 5.61 6.85 25.91
C ASP A 140 6.47 7.47 24.81
N ASN A 141 6.20 8.70 24.46
CA ASN A 141 6.98 9.49 23.50
C ASN A 141 7.16 8.83 22.11
N ILE A 142 6.19 8.00 21.68
CA ILE A 142 6.19 7.47 20.32
C ILE A 142 5.63 8.52 19.36
N THR A 143 6.36 8.77 18.27
CA THR A 143 5.87 9.58 17.16
C THR A 143 5.38 8.66 16.05
N LEU A 144 4.07 8.71 15.75
CA LEU A 144 3.45 7.97 14.67
C LEU A 144 3.46 8.78 13.37
N LYS A 145 3.84 8.14 12.29
CA LYS A 145 3.87 8.72 10.93
C LYS A 145 3.29 7.74 9.95
N THR A 146 2.80 8.26 8.83
CA THR A 146 2.37 7.44 7.70
C THR A 146 2.87 8.02 6.39
N ARG A 147 3.22 7.14 5.46
CA ARG A 147 3.55 7.49 4.08
C ARG A 147 3.32 6.30 3.16
N LEU A 148 3.00 6.56 1.91
CA LEU A 148 2.90 5.50 0.90
C LEU A 148 4.29 4.96 0.55
N THR A 149 4.46 3.65 0.61
CA THR A 149 5.71 2.94 0.25
C THR A 149 5.38 1.62 -0.46
N THR A 150 6.27 1.18 -1.35
CA THR A 150 6.10 -0.06 -2.12
C THR A 150 6.97 -1.21 -1.61
N THR A 151 7.84 -0.96 -0.61
CA THR A 151 8.89 -1.92 -0.22
C THR A 151 8.71 -2.51 1.17
N ARG A 152 7.91 -1.88 2.03
CA ARG A 152 7.72 -2.32 3.42
C ARG A 152 6.37 -1.89 3.96
N HIS A 153 5.85 -2.63 4.94
CA HIS A 153 4.58 -2.32 5.59
C HIS A 153 4.75 -1.29 6.73
N GLY A 154 5.88 -1.30 7.39
CA GLY A 154 6.22 -0.36 8.44
C GLY A 154 7.74 -0.17 8.59
N SER A 155 8.14 0.69 9.49
CA SER A 155 9.53 0.84 9.95
C SER A 155 9.59 1.56 11.29
N CYS A 156 10.49 1.12 12.17
CA CYS A 156 10.76 1.72 13.46
C CYS A 156 12.15 2.36 13.49
N ASN A 157 12.24 3.58 14.02
CA ASN A 157 13.50 4.17 14.45
C ASN A 157 13.55 4.16 15.99
N THR A 158 14.28 3.22 16.53
CA THR A 158 14.35 2.97 17.97
C THR A 158 14.92 4.15 18.77
N LYS A 159 15.94 4.84 18.24
CA LYS A 159 16.58 5.99 18.90
C LYS A 159 15.63 7.19 19.00
N LYS A 160 14.87 7.46 17.94
CA LYS A 160 13.92 8.59 17.87
C LYS A 160 12.50 8.18 18.30
N ARG A 161 12.28 6.94 18.60
CA ARG A 161 10.95 6.34 18.88
C ARG A 161 9.89 6.71 17.83
N ASN A 162 10.32 6.75 16.56
CA ASN A 162 9.43 7.07 15.43
C ASN A 162 9.00 5.78 14.72
N ILE A 163 7.70 5.58 14.61
CA ILE A 163 7.10 4.47 13.87
C ILE A 163 6.42 5.03 12.62
N ASN A 164 6.77 4.49 11.46
CA ASN A 164 6.08 4.77 10.19
C ASN A 164 5.29 3.55 9.77
N ILE A 165 4.02 3.76 9.42
CA ILE A 165 3.15 2.73 8.86
C ILE A 165 2.84 3.07 7.41
N ASN A 166 2.85 2.05 6.54
CA ASN A 166 2.54 2.22 5.13
C ASN A 166 1.08 2.63 4.94
N LEU A 167 0.86 3.80 4.32
CA LEU A 167 -0.48 4.31 4.05
C LEU A 167 -1.33 3.34 3.21
N GLY A 168 -0.72 2.55 2.33
CA GLY A 168 -1.44 1.56 1.54
C GLY A 168 -2.19 0.50 2.34
N LEU A 169 -1.89 0.33 3.64
CA LEU A 169 -2.64 -0.56 4.53
C LEU A 169 -4.05 -0.03 4.85
N ILE A 170 -4.34 1.25 4.60
CA ILE A 170 -5.66 1.85 4.83
C ILE A 170 -6.76 1.21 3.99
N HIS A 171 -6.39 0.58 2.86
CA HIS A 171 -7.33 -0.10 1.99
C HIS A 171 -7.75 -1.50 2.48
N PHE A 172 -7.04 -2.04 3.49
CA PHE A 172 -7.28 -3.37 4.03
C PHE A 172 -7.88 -3.30 5.44
N ASP A 173 -8.34 -4.43 5.95
CA ASP A 173 -8.92 -4.53 7.30
C ASP A 173 -7.97 -3.92 8.35
N LYS A 174 -8.55 -3.19 9.31
CA LYS A 174 -7.86 -2.52 10.43
C LYS A 174 -6.94 -3.48 11.21
N LYS A 175 -7.26 -4.78 11.24
CA LYS A 175 -6.42 -5.81 11.88
C LYS A 175 -4.98 -5.85 11.35
N TYR A 176 -4.78 -5.54 10.06
CA TYR A 176 -3.44 -5.52 9.46
C TYR A 176 -2.66 -4.27 9.82
N ILE A 177 -3.34 -3.13 10.00
CA ILE A 177 -2.72 -1.90 10.54
C ILE A 177 -2.24 -2.16 11.97
N GLU A 178 -3.07 -2.76 12.81
CA GLU A 178 -2.73 -3.12 14.18
C GLU A 178 -1.56 -4.13 14.22
N TYR A 179 -1.61 -5.17 13.40
CA TYR A 179 -0.53 -6.15 13.30
C TYR A 179 0.82 -5.49 12.97
N VAL A 180 0.86 -4.61 11.97
CA VAL A 180 2.11 -3.92 11.58
C VAL A 180 2.53 -2.93 12.65
N LEU A 181 1.62 -2.21 13.29
CA LEU A 181 1.93 -1.31 14.40
C LEU A 181 2.58 -2.07 15.56
N LEU A 182 2.02 -3.20 15.98
CA LEU A 182 2.58 -4.03 17.06
C LEU A 182 3.93 -4.65 16.70
N HIS A 183 4.14 -5.00 15.42
CA HIS A 183 5.44 -5.44 14.91
C HIS A 183 6.49 -4.33 15.07
N GLU A 184 6.18 -3.11 14.68
CA GLU A 184 7.09 -1.96 14.81
C GLU A 184 7.30 -1.53 16.28
N ILE A 185 6.29 -1.68 17.14
CA ILE A 185 6.40 -1.49 18.59
C ILE A 185 7.37 -2.52 19.19
N THR A 186 7.30 -3.78 18.76
CA THR A 186 8.22 -4.82 19.22
C THR A 186 9.68 -4.45 18.93
N HIS A 187 9.95 -3.78 17.80
CA HIS A 187 11.27 -3.28 17.45
C HIS A 187 11.82 -2.19 18.38
N LEU A 188 10.98 -1.53 19.16
CA LEU A 188 11.47 -0.58 20.18
C LEU A 188 12.30 -1.27 21.29
N ILE A 189 12.11 -2.59 21.45
CA ILE A 189 12.78 -3.42 22.46
C ILE A 189 13.75 -4.38 21.77
N GLU A 190 13.26 -5.15 20.81
CA GLU A 190 13.99 -6.19 20.10
C GLU A 190 14.23 -5.80 18.64
N GLN A 191 15.45 -5.34 18.34
CA GLN A 191 15.76 -4.77 17.01
C GLN A 191 15.84 -5.83 15.90
N ASN A 192 16.19 -7.06 16.25
CA ASN A 192 16.41 -8.16 15.31
C ASN A 192 15.29 -9.20 15.43
N HIS A 193 14.90 -9.80 14.30
CA HIS A 193 13.87 -10.85 14.26
C HIS A 193 14.42 -12.21 14.74
N GLN A 194 14.97 -12.25 15.98
CA GLN A 194 15.41 -13.45 16.67
C GLN A 194 14.31 -14.01 17.58
N GLN A 195 14.61 -15.06 18.33
CA GLN A 195 13.63 -15.72 19.20
C GLN A 195 12.97 -14.75 20.19
N GLN A 196 13.76 -13.83 20.79
CA GLN A 196 13.26 -12.85 21.76
C GLN A 196 12.21 -11.92 21.12
N PHE A 197 12.45 -11.48 19.87
CA PHE A 197 11.47 -10.69 19.12
C PHE A 197 10.12 -11.42 19.00
N TYR A 198 10.14 -12.67 18.53
CA TYR A 198 8.89 -13.42 18.35
C TYR A 198 8.22 -13.79 19.67
N THR A 199 8.98 -14.04 20.73
CA THR A 199 8.45 -14.28 22.07
C THR A 199 7.71 -13.04 22.60
N LEU A 200 8.27 -11.84 22.42
CA LEU A 200 7.62 -10.59 22.78
C LEU A 200 6.43 -10.28 21.85
N PHE A 201 6.64 -10.43 20.55
CA PHE A 201 5.59 -10.14 19.56
C PHE A 201 4.35 -11.04 19.75
N GLU A 202 4.51 -12.31 20.11
CA GLU A 202 3.41 -13.23 20.40
C GLU A 202 2.58 -12.79 21.63
N LYS A 203 3.21 -12.16 22.62
CA LYS A 203 2.51 -11.56 23.77
C LYS A 203 1.69 -10.34 23.38
N LEU A 204 2.17 -9.54 22.42
CA LEU A 204 1.49 -8.34 21.92
C LEU A 204 0.41 -8.66 20.88
N CYS A 205 0.65 -9.67 20.04
CA CYS A 205 -0.18 -10.07 18.94
C CYS A 205 -0.23 -11.61 18.84
N PRO A 206 -1.08 -12.30 19.64
CA PRO A 206 -1.10 -13.77 19.70
C PRO A 206 -1.34 -14.45 18.35
N ASN A 207 -2.10 -13.83 17.48
CA ASN A 207 -2.44 -14.34 16.15
C ASN A 207 -1.50 -13.84 15.03
N TYR A 208 -0.30 -13.33 15.37
CA TYR A 208 0.61 -12.71 14.40
C TYR A 208 1.00 -13.63 13.23
N LYS A 209 1.09 -14.96 13.45
CA LYS A 209 1.45 -15.94 12.40
C LYS A 209 0.40 -15.98 11.29
N ILE A 210 -0.88 -15.96 11.69
CA ILE A 210 -2.03 -15.97 10.76
C ILE A 210 -2.06 -14.65 9.99
N LEU A 211 -2.00 -13.51 10.71
CA LEU A 211 -2.03 -12.18 10.09
C LEU A 211 -0.86 -11.95 9.13
N ARG A 212 0.32 -12.49 9.47
CA ARG A 212 1.50 -12.45 8.60
C ARG A 212 1.27 -13.19 7.29
N GLN A 213 0.65 -14.36 7.35
CA GLN A 213 0.36 -15.17 6.16
C GLN A 213 -0.71 -14.48 5.30
N GLU A 214 -1.82 -14.05 5.88
CA GLU A 214 -2.88 -13.33 5.18
C GLU A 214 -2.34 -12.08 4.47
N LEU A 215 -1.54 -11.26 5.18
CA LEU A 215 -0.96 -10.06 4.62
C LEU A 215 0.01 -10.35 3.46
N LYS A 216 0.77 -11.44 3.55
CA LYS A 216 1.66 -11.89 2.46
C LYS A 216 0.88 -12.31 1.21
N GLU A 217 -0.30 -12.89 1.36
CA GLU A 217 -1.17 -13.28 0.24
C GLU A 217 -1.81 -12.06 -0.44
N ILE A 218 -2.22 -11.07 0.33
CA ILE A 218 -2.77 -9.81 -0.15
C ILE A 218 -1.77 -9.02 -1.03
N TYR A 219 -0.47 -9.09 -0.71
CA TYR A 219 0.58 -8.35 -1.41
C TYR A 219 1.31 -9.16 -2.50
N ARG A 220 0.89 -10.39 -2.79
CA ARG A 220 1.37 -11.19 -3.93
C ARG A 220 0.73 -10.74 -5.23
#